data_340d976eef75b4d66ff959a51b06da69
#
_entry.id   340d976eef75b4d66ff959a51b06da69
#
_cell.length_a   1.000
_cell.length_b   1.000
_cell.length_c   1.000
_cell.angle_alpha   90.00
_cell.angle_beta   90.00
_cell.angle_gamma   90.00
#
_symmetry.space_group_name_H-M   'P 1'
#
loop_
_entity.id
_entity.type
_entity.pdbx_description
1 polymer ?
#
loop_
_entity_poly.entity_id
_entity_poly.type
_entity_poly.pdbx_seq_one_letter_code
_entity_poly.pdbx_strand_id
1 'polypeptide(L)'
;VDIRPFPVPPIAPPESQTTQIPAVDFDAYRLFVDRAQALDQDFSPTPADAEVIVSICRRLEGLPLAIELAAAWVSVLSPGEVLAQLDHRLALHHGGSLAAPQRQRSLRDTITWSYGLLSPASQTLFRRLAVFNGGWSLEAMMETCGDGSLDVLLELRALIANSLIRRADAPAGDSRYTMLE
;
A
#
# COMPACT_ATOMS: atom_id res chain seq x y z
N VAL A 1 -11.94 -13.06 9.33
CA VAL A 1 -10.64 -13.52 8.78
C VAL A 1 -9.57 -12.93 9.68
N ASP A 2 -8.82 -13.81 10.36
CA ASP A 2 -7.73 -13.40 11.25
C ASP A 2 -6.53 -13.06 10.37
N ILE A 3 -6.32 -11.76 10.08
CA ILE A 3 -5.18 -11.28 9.31
C ILE A 3 -3.97 -11.27 10.23
N ARG A 4 -3.07 -12.23 10.04
CA ARG A 4 -1.80 -12.28 10.79
C ARG A 4 -0.75 -11.42 10.10
N PRO A 5 -0.05 -10.54 10.82
CA PRO A 5 1.07 -9.79 10.26
C PRO A 5 2.23 -10.73 9.90
N PHE A 6 2.99 -10.34 8.87
CA PHE A 6 4.23 -11.02 8.56
C PHE A 6 5.27 -10.84 9.68
N PRO A 7 6.19 -11.80 9.84
CA PRO A 7 7.31 -11.65 10.75
C PRO A 7 8.11 -10.37 10.43
N VAL A 8 8.33 -9.57 11.46
CA VAL A 8 9.18 -8.37 11.39
C VAL A 8 10.38 -8.61 12.31
N PRO A 9 11.59 -8.19 11.92
CA PRO A 9 12.76 -8.35 12.76
C PRO A 9 12.54 -7.78 14.15
N PRO A 10 13.01 -8.44 15.22
CA PRO A 10 12.95 -7.90 16.57
C PRO A 10 13.71 -6.58 16.64
N ILE A 11 13.22 -5.65 17.45
CA ILE A 11 13.92 -4.39 17.74
C ILE A 11 15.18 -4.79 18.52
N ALA A 12 16.36 -4.61 17.93
CA ALA A 12 17.60 -4.82 18.64
C ALA A 12 17.73 -3.77 19.79
N PRO A 13 18.15 -4.16 21.00
CA PRO A 13 18.54 -3.19 22.01
C PRO A 13 19.75 -2.37 21.51
N PRO A 14 19.93 -1.13 21.96
CA PRO A 14 20.86 -0.16 21.37
C PRO A 14 22.36 -0.51 21.49
N GLU A 15 22.72 -1.60 22.13
CA GLU A 15 24.13 -2.01 22.28
C GLU A 15 24.24 -3.53 22.24
N SER A 16 24.54 -4.09 21.07
CA SER A 16 25.33 -5.33 20.93
C SER A 16 25.49 -5.71 19.47
N GLN A 17 26.71 -5.67 19.00
CA GLN A 17 27.31 -6.42 17.89
C GLN A 17 26.42 -6.67 16.67
N THR A 18 26.79 -6.00 15.61
CA THR A 18 26.38 -6.19 14.21
C THR A 18 26.48 -7.64 13.77
N THR A 19 25.54 -8.47 14.15
CA THR A 19 25.20 -9.61 13.32
C THR A 19 24.23 -9.05 12.30
N GLN A 20 24.74 -8.72 11.12
CA GLN A 20 23.93 -8.43 9.96
C GLN A 20 23.04 -9.65 9.69
N ILE A 21 21.86 -9.68 10.30
CA ILE A 21 20.81 -10.59 9.85
C ILE A 21 20.43 -10.03 8.49
N PRO A 22 20.66 -10.76 7.39
CA PRO A 22 20.31 -10.26 6.07
C PRO A 22 18.83 -9.89 6.09
N ALA A 23 18.49 -8.63 5.82
CA ALA A 23 17.10 -8.18 5.71
C ALA A 23 16.29 -9.01 4.69
N VAL A 24 16.99 -9.78 3.88
CA VAL A 24 16.49 -10.62 2.77
C VAL A 24 15.62 -11.80 3.22
N ASP A 25 15.70 -12.23 4.49
CA ASP A 25 15.01 -13.43 4.98
C ASP A 25 13.65 -13.17 5.62
N PHE A 26 13.16 -11.95 5.60
CA PHE A 26 11.87 -11.62 6.20
C PHE A 26 10.75 -11.56 5.16
N ASP A 27 9.67 -12.25 5.40
CA ASP A 27 8.50 -12.28 4.51
C ASP A 27 7.94 -10.87 4.23
N ALA A 28 7.96 -9.99 5.23
CA ALA A 28 7.55 -8.59 5.08
C ALA A 28 8.44 -7.81 4.11
N TYR A 29 9.77 -8.02 4.19
CA TYR A 29 10.72 -7.41 3.27
C TYR A 29 10.53 -7.95 1.85
N ARG A 30 10.38 -9.26 1.69
CA ARG A 30 10.15 -9.90 0.39
C ARG A 30 8.88 -9.38 -0.25
N LEU A 31 7.78 -9.32 0.50
CA LEU A 31 6.52 -8.77 0.00
C LEU A 31 6.69 -7.33 -0.52
N PHE A 32 7.43 -6.48 0.22
CA PHE A 32 7.70 -5.12 -0.21
C PHE A 32 8.46 -5.09 -1.54
N VAL A 33 9.55 -5.86 -1.63
CA VAL A 33 10.40 -5.92 -2.83
C VAL A 33 9.64 -6.50 -4.02
N ASP A 34 8.92 -7.62 -3.84
CA ASP A 34 8.13 -8.26 -4.89
C ASP A 34 7.07 -7.30 -5.44
N ARG A 35 6.41 -6.54 -4.54
CA ARG A 35 5.41 -5.56 -4.96
C ARG A 35 6.04 -4.37 -5.67
N ALA A 36 7.15 -3.85 -5.20
CA ALA A 36 7.89 -2.77 -5.84
C ALA A 36 8.35 -3.18 -7.25
N GLN A 37 8.93 -4.37 -7.40
CA GLN A 37 9.38 -4.92 -8.69
C GLN A 37 8.22 -5.23 -9.65
N ALA A 38 7.05 -5.58 -9.16
CA ALA A 38 5.86 -5.75 -10.00
C ALA A 38 5.40 -4.45 -10.67
N LEU A 39 5.75 -3.29 -10.10
CA LEU A 39 5.41 -1.97 -10.62
C LEU A 39 6.57 -1.30 -11.35
N ASP A 40 7.79 -1.54 -10.88
CA ASP A 40 9.04 -1.06 -11.47
C ASP A 40 10.02 -2.24 -11.55
N GLN A 41 10.15 -2.82 -12.75
CA GLN A 41 11.00 -4.00 -12.97
C GLN A 41 12.51 -3.72 -12.76
N ASP A 42 12.90 -2.45 -12.83
CA ASP A 42 14.29 -2.02 -12.62
C ASP A 42 14.60 -1.78 -11.14
N PHE A 43 13.58 -1.85 -10.26
CA PHE A 43 13.79 -1.66 -8.83
C PHE A 43 14.70 -2.74 -8.25
N SER A 44 15.88 -2.32 -7.81
CA SER A 44 16.89 -3.17 -7.17
C SER A 44 17.39 -2.48 -5.90
N PRO A 45 16.90 -2.88 -4.71
CA PRO A 45 17.29 -2.23 -3.47
C PRO A 45 18.78 -2.41 -3.16
N THR A 46 19.44 -1.32 -2.81
CA THR A 46 20.81 -1.34 -2.29
C THR A 46 20.83 -1.87 -0.85
N PRO A 47 21.99 -2.20 -0.29
CA PRO A 47 22.09 -2.57 1.14
C PRO A 47 21.54 -1.48 2.08
N ALA A 48 21.71 -0.20 1.73
CA ALA A 48 21.14 0.92 2.49
C ALA A 48 19.61 0.95 2.39
N ASP A 49 19.05 0.72 1.19
CA ASP A 49 17.60 0.63 1.00
C ASP A 49 17.00 -0.55 1.78
N ALA A 50 17.71 -1.65 1.91
CA ALA A 50 17.25 -2.81 2.65
C ALA A 50 16.98 -2.48 4.13
N GLU A 51 17.85 -1.70 4.79
CA GLU A 51 17.65 -1.26 6.16
C GLU A 51 16.43 -0.33 6.28
N VAL A 52 16.26 0.57 5.31
CA VAL A 52 15.11 1.49 5.24
C VAL A 52 13.81 0.71 5.03
N ILE A 53 13.79 -0.26 4.10
CA ILE A 53 12.62 -1.10 3.84
C ILE A 53 12.22 -1.91 5.08
N VAL A 54 13.19 -2.46 5.82
CA VAL A 54 12.93 -3.13 7.10
C VAL A 54 12.29 -2.15 8.10
N SER A 55 12.75 -0.90 8.12
CA SER A 55 12.18 0.14 8.99
C SER A 55 10.74 0.49 8.58
N ILE A 56 10.45 0.57 7.28
CA ILE A 56 9.09 0.72 6.75
C ILE A 56 8.20 -0.44 7.23
N CYS A 57 8.65 -1.70 7.03
CA CYS A 57 7.89 -2.88 7.44
C CYS A 57 7.57 -2.89 8.95
N ARG A 58 8.51 -2.46 9.78
CA ARG A 58 8.29 -2.31 11.23
C ARG A 58 7.27 -1.23 11.56
N ARG A 59 7.34 -0.08 10.90
CA ARG A 59 6.36 1.02 11.05
C ARG A 59 4.95 0.57 10.70
N LEU A 60 4.84 -0.28 9.70
CA LEU A 60 3.58 -0.85 9.21
C LEU A 60 3.16 -2.11 9.98
N GLU A 61 3.86 -2.47 11.06
CA GLU A 61 3.58 -3.62 11.94
C GLU A 61 3.50 -4.96 11.20
N GLY A 62 4.18 -5.09 10.07
CA GLY A 62 4.14 -6.28 9.22
C GLY A 62 2.78 -6.52 8.55
N LEU A 63 1.88 -5.54 8.49
CA LEU A 63 0.57 -5.69 7.86
C LEU A 63 0.72 -5.77 6.33
N PRO A 64 0.30 -6.90 5.70
CA PRO A 64 0.54 -7.11 4.26
C PRO A 64 0.00 -6.00 3.39
N LEU A 65 -1.25 -5.60 3.57
CA LEU A 65 -1.88 -4.54 2.79
C LEU A 65 -1.14 -3.20 2.96
N ALA A 66 -0.73 -2.86 4.17
CA ALA A 66 0.01 -1.62 4.41
C ALA A 66 1.38 -1.64 3.72
N ILE A 67 2.05 -2.79 3.70
CA ILE A 67 3.33 -3.00 3.00
C ILE A 67 3.14 -2.85 1.48
N GLU A 68 2.11 -3.46 0.89
CA GLU A 68 1.80 -3.34 -0.53
C GLU A 68 1.49 -1.90 -0.94
N LEU A 69 0.72 -1.18 -0.11
CA LEU A 69 0.40 0.24 -0.33
C LEU A 69 1.67 1.11 -0.28
N ALA A 70 2.58 0.85 0.66
CA ALA A 70 3.83 1.59 0.77
C ALA A 70 4.79 1.27 -0.39
N ALA A 71 4.92 -0.01 -0.76
CA ALA A 71 5.78 -0.45 -1.85
C ALA A 71 5.34 0.12 -3.21
N ALA A 72 4.05 0.37 -3.40
CA ALA A 72 3.53 0.95 -4.65
C ALA A 72 4.12 2.34 -4.96
N TRP A 73 4.55 3.07 -3.94
CA TRP A 73 5.10 4.42 -4.10
C TRP A 73 6.59 4.44 -4.47
N VAL A 74 7.28 3.31 -4.46
CA VAL A 74 8.71 3.25 -4.81
C VAL A 74 8.97 3.58 -6.27
N SER A 75 7.98 3.41 -7.14
CA SER A 75 8.05 3.87 -8.54
C SER A 75 8.14 5.41 -8.70
N VAL A 76 7.81 6.16 -7.64
CA VAL A 76 7.78 7.65 -7.64
C VAL A 76 8.72 8.24 -6.58
N LEU A 77 8.88 7.55 -5.44
CA LEU A 77 9.64 7.98 -4.28
C LEU A 77 10.73 6.95 -3.94
N SER A 78 11.87 7.39 -3.48
CA SER A 78 12.86 6.47 -2.90
C SER A 78 12.35 5.83 -1.61
N PRO A 79 12.85 4.65 -1.20
CA PRO A 79 12.47 4.04 0.09
C PRO A 79 12.63 4.99 1.28
N GLY A 80 13.68 5.83 1.27
CA GLY A 80 13.91 6.84 2.31
C GLY A 80 12.82 7.90 2.37
N GLU A 81 12.35 8.38 1.21
CA GLU A 81 11.25 9.34 1.13
C GLU A 81 9.92 8.71 1.56
N VAL A 82 9.66 7.44 1.20
CA VAL A 82 8.49 6.70 1.68
C VAL A 82 8.51 6.64 3.21
N LEU A 83 9.64 6.28 3.83
CA LEU A 83 9.78 6.24 5.28
C LEU A 83 9.53 7.61 5.92
N ALA A 84 10.13 8.67 5.38
CA ALA A 84 9.95 10.03 5.87
C ALA A 84 8.50 10.49 5.81
N GLN A 85 7.78 10.15 4.73
CA GLN A 85 6.35 10.46 4.59
C GLN A 85 5.49 9.69 5.60
N LEU A 86 5.79 8.42 5.84
CA LEU A 86 5.11 7.62 6.87
C LEU A 86 5.33 8.21 8.26
N ASP A 87 6.57 8.58 8.59
CA ASP A 87 6.90 9.18 9.88
C ASP A 87 6.18 10.51 10.12
N HIS A 88 6.17 11.38 9.13
CA HIS A 88 5.49 12.67 9.21
C HIS A 88 3.97 12.50 9.45
N ARG A 89 3.33 11.58 8.74
CA ARG A 89 1.89 11.35 8.85
C ARG A 89 1.50 10.65 10.15
N LEU A 90 2.24 9.63 10.56
CA LEU A 90 2.02 8.94 11.83
C LEU A 90 2.19 9.90 13.02
N ALA A 91 3.15 10.83 12.95
CA ALA A 91 3.35 11.85 14.00
C ALA A 91 2.15 12.81 14.13
N LEU A 92 1.50 13.17 13.00
CA LEU A 92 0.35 14.08 13.00
C LEU A 92 -0.93 13.42 13.54
N HIS A 93 -1.06 12.09 13.49
CA HIS A 93 -2.27 11.37 13.88
C HIS A 93 -2.25 10.81 15.32
N HIS A 94 -1.24 11.13 16.11
CA HIS A 94 -1.21 10.76 17.54
C HIS A 94 -2.32 11.41 18.38
N GLY A 95 -3.15 12.28 17.81
CA GLY A 95 -4.34 12.90 18.43
C GLY A 95 -5.68 12.20 18.18
N GLY A 96 -5.71 11.12 17.40
CA GLY A 96 -6.96 10.39 17.08
C GLY A 96 -7.35 9.39 18.16
N SER A 97 -8.65 9.05 18.21
CA SER A 97 -9.32 8.16 19.18
C SER A 97 -8.42 7.00 19.68
N LEU A 98 -8.07 7.02 20.95
CA LEU A 98 -7.34 5.97 21.67
C LEU A 98 -8.10 4.62 21.74
N ALA A 99 -9.33 4.55 21.27
CA ALA A 99 -10.22 3.39 21.40
C ALA A 99 -9.98 2.29 20.35
N ALA A 100 -9.30 2.57 19.22
CA ALA A 100 -9.05 1.56 18.20
C ALA A 100 -7.72 0.82 18.45
N PRO A 101 -7.67 -0.53 18.18
CA PRO A 101 -6.42 -1.28 18.23
C PRO A 101 -5.35 -0.64 17.34
N GLN A 102 -4.08 -0.68 17.78
CA GLN A 102 -2.95 -0.05 17.08
C GLN A 102 -2.85 -0.47 15.61
N ARG A 103 -3.05 -1.76 15.29
CA ARG A 103 -3.06 -2.29 13.91
C ARG A 103 -4.09 -1.64 13.02
N GLN A 104 -5.31 -1.38 13.53
CA GLN A 104 -6.36 -0.71 12.74
C GLN A 104 -6.02 0.76 12.49
N ARG A 105 -5.32 1.42 13.41
CA ARG A 105 -4.83 2.78 13.23
C ARG A 105 -3.74 2.82 12.17
N SER A 106 -2.75 1.95 12.28
CA SER A 106 -1.64 1.84 11.32
C SER A 106 -2.13 1.60 9.90
N LEU A 107 -3.10 0.69 9.70
CA LEU A 107 -3.70 0.43 8.39
C LEU A 107 -4.49 1.63 7.87
N ARG A 108 -5.34 2.24 8.72
CA ARG A 108 -6.13 3.42 8.34
C ARG A 108 -5.22 4.59 7.94
N ASP A 109 -4.16 4.82 8.70
CA ASP A 109 -3.20 5.89 8.44
C ASP A 109 -2.46 5.66 7.12
N THR A 110 -2.10 4.41 6.82
CA THR A 110 -1.46 4.04 5.54
C THR A 110 -2.41 4.20 4.36
N ILE A 111 -3.67 3.79 4.48
CA ILE A 111 -4.69 4.01 3.43
C ILE A 111 -4.92 5.50 3.22
N THR A 112 -5.05 6.27 4.30
CA THR A 112 -5.24 7.72 4.23
C THR A 112 -4.04 8.41 3.58
N TRP A 113 -2.83 7.97 3.89
CA TRP A 113 -1.61 8.46 3.26
C TRP A 113 -1.59 8.14 1.77
N SER A 114 -1.79 6.87 1.39
CA SER A 114 -1.82 6.45 -0.01
C SER A 114 -2.90 7.20 -0.82
N TYR A 115 -4.10 7.35 -0.25
CA TYR A 115 -5.17 8.16 -0.83
C TYR A 115 -4.77 9.63 -1.00
N GLY A 116 -4.06 10.21 -0.02
CA GLY A 116 -3.63 11.61 -0.07
C GLY A 116 -2.56 11.91 -1.12
N LEU A 117 -1.87 10.89 -1.61
CA LEU A 117 -0.87 11.01 -2.69
C LEU A 117 -1.50 10.87 -4.10
N LEU A 118 -2.75 10.41 -4.19
CA LEU A 118 -3.45 10.32 -5.46
C LEU A 118 -3.75 11.69 -6.07
N SER A 119 -3.85 11.74 -7.40
CA SER A 119 -4.39 12.90 -8.10
C SER A 119 -5.83 13.20 -7.66
N PRO A 120 -6.31 14.45 -7.74
CA PRO A 120 -7.72 14.78 -7.47
C PRO A 120 -8.70 13.96 -8.32
N ALA A 121 -8.33 13.61 -9.55
CA ALA A 121 -9.11 12.78 -10.46
C ALA A 121 -9.21 11.34 -9.96
N SER A 122 -8.07 10.72 -9.60
CA SER A 122 -8.02 9.38 -8.99
C SER A 122 -8.81 9.32 -7.68
N GLN A 123 -8.69 10.35 -6.82
CA GLN A 123 -9.46 10.44 -5.57
C GLN A 123 -10.97 10.51 -5.85
N THR A 124 -11.37 11.22 -6.90
CA THR A 124 -12.78 11.34 -7.28
C THR A 124 -13.31 9.99 -7.79
N LEU A 125 -12.57 9.30 -8.66
CA LEU A 125 -12.95 7.96 -9.09
C LEU A 125 -13.03 7.00 -7.92
N PHE A 126 -12.02 6.99 -7.03
CA PHE A 126 -12.01 6.11 -5.85
C PHE A 126 -13.24 6.30 -4.97
N ARG A 127 -13.67 7.55 -4.73
CA ARG A 127 -14.91 7.84 -3.98
C ARG A 127 -16.17 7.36 -4.69
N ARG A 128 -16.23 7.52 -6.02
CA ARG A 128 -17.40 7.06 -6.83
C ARG A 128 -17.52 5.54 -6.80
N LEU A 129 -16.40 4.83 -6.81
CA LEU A 129 -16.38 3.37 -6.76
C LEU A 129 -16.86 2.79 -5.43
N ALA A 130 -16.91 3.59 -4.37
CA ALA A 130 -17.44 3.16 -3.06
C ALA A 130 -18.94 2.78 -3.07
N VAL A 131 -19.68 3.07 -4.15
CA VAL A 131 -21.07 2.64 -4.32
C VAL A 131 -21.18 1.13 -4.55
N PHE A 132 -20.12 0.50 -5.09
CA PHE A 132 -20.13 -0.92 -5.39
C PHE A 132 -19.81 -1.75 -4.14
N ASN A 133 -20.57 -2.83 -3.94
CA ASN A 133 -20.33 -3.80 -2.90
C ASN A 133 -19.98 -5.16 -3.56
N GLY A 134 -18.86 -5.77 -3.16
CA GLY A 134 -18.44 -7.08 -3.67
C GLY A 134 -17.82 -7.08 -5.07
N GLY A 135 -17.41 -5.90 -5.57
CA GLY A 135 -16.74 -5.75 -6.86
C GLY A 135 -17.68 -5.37 -8.02
N TRP A 136 -17.08 -5.01 -9.16
CA TRP A 136 -17.78 -4.48 -10.34
C TRP A 136 -17.09 -4.88 -11.65
N SER A 137 -17.84 -4.79 -12.76
CA SER A 137 -17.31 -4.93 -14.12
C SER A 137 -16.81 -3.57 -14.65
N LEU A 138 -15.99 -3.60 -15.69
CA LEU A 138 -15.55 -2.37 -16.36
C LEU A 138 -16.74 -1.57 -16.89
N GLU A 139 -17.73 -2.25 -17.45
CA GLU A 139 -18.94 -1.64 -18.01
C GLU A 139 -19.74 -0.90 -16.92
N ALA A 140 -20.03 -1.56 -15.79
CA ALA A 140 -20.73 -0.94 -14.66
C ALA A 140 -19.98 0.28 -14.12
N MET A 141 -18.64 0.25 -14.08
CA MET A 141 -17.84 1.39 -13.67
C MET A 141 -17.97 2.55 -14.67
N MET A 142 -17.89 2.27 -15.97
CA MET A 142 -18.00 3.30 -17.01
C MET A 142 -19.38 3.96 -16.99
N GLU A 143 -20.46 3.20 -16.80
CA GLU A 143 -21.81 3.73 -16.69
C GLU A 143 -22.03 4.56 -15.42
N THR A 144 -21.50 4.09 -14.28
CA THR A 144 -21.75 4.74 -12.98
C THR A 144 -20.82 5.93 -12.74
N CYS A 145 -19.56 5.84 -13.16
CA CYS A 145 -18.52 6.82 -12.85
C CYS A 145 -18.14 7.72 -14.03
N GLY A 146 -18.51 7.34 -15.26
CA GLY A 146 -18.17 8.05 -16.49
C GLY A 146 -19.15 9.15 -16.82
N ASP A 147 -18.94 10.34 -16.26
CA ASP A 147 -19.73 11.56 -16.57
C ASP A 147 -19.08 12.46 -17.64
N GLY A 148 -18.05 11.95 -18.31
CA GLY A 148 -17.25 12.69 -19.31
C GLY A 148 -16.25 13.67 -18.71
N SER A 149 -16.21 13.87 -17.39
CA SER A 149 -15.27 14.77 -16.71
C SER A 149 -13.95 14.08 -16.32
N LEU A 150 -13.93 12.74 -16.35
CA LEU A 150 -12.81 11.90 -15.95
C LEU A 150 -12.42 10.94 -17.06
N ASP A 151 -11.12 10.77 -17.28
CA ASP A 151 -10.61 9.58 -18.00
C ASP A 151 -10.61 8.39 -17.03
N VAL A 152 -11.76 7.69 -16.97
CA VAL A 152 -12.00 6.60 -16.02
C VAL A 152 -10.97 5.48 -16.15
N LEU A 153 -10.50 5.17 -17.39
CA LEU A 153 -9.50 4.12 -17.61
C LEU A 153 -8.11 4.51 -17.13
N LEU A 154 -7.72 5.77 -17.35
CA LEU A 154 -6.46 6.29 -16.87
C LEU A 154 -6.42 6.27 -15.33
N GLU A 155 -7.50 6.74 -14.71
CA GLU A 155 -7.59 6.79 -13.25
C GLU A 155 -7.72 5.39 -12.62
N LEU A 156 -8.43 4.45 -13.27
CA LEU A 156 -8.46 3.05 -12.86
C LEU A 156 -7.06 2.43 -12.85
N ARG A 157 -6.28 2.68 -13.92
CA ARG A 157 -4.90 2.21 -13.99
C ARG A 157 -4.06 2.76 -12.83
N ALA A 158 -4.22 4.04 -12.51
CA ALA A 158 -3.53 4.67 -11.39
C ALA A 158 -3.91 4.03 -10.05
N LEU A 159 -5.20 3.76 -9.82
CA LEU A 159 -5.69 3.11 -8.59
C LEU A 159 -5.19 1.67 -8.45
N ILE A 160 -5.08 0.91 -9.55
CA ILE A 160 -4.50 -0.44 -9.56
C ILE A 160 -3.00 -0.38 -9.26
N ALA A 161 -2.27 0.54 -9.90
CA ALA A 161 -0.84 0.73 -9.66
C ALA A 161 -0.56 1.07 -8.19
N ASN A 162 -1.42 1.85 -7.55
CA ASN A 162 -1.32 2.20 -6.14
C ASN A 162 -1.93 1.17 -5.17
N SER A 163 -2.22 -0.06 -5.61
CA SER A 163 -2.77 -1.16 -4.79
C SER A 163 -4.10 -0.86 -4.10
N LEU A 164 -4.84 0.17 -4.51
CA LEU A 164 -6.15 0.51 -3.95
C LEU A 164 -7.30 -0.28 -4.57
N ILE A 165 -7.10 -0.74 -5.81
CA ILE A 165 -8.01 -1.61 -6.56
C ILE A 165 -7.21 -2.78 -7.10
N ARG A 166 -7.81 -3.95 -7.11
CA ARG A 166 -7.25 -5.13 -7.76
C ARG A 166 -8.22 -5.71 -8.78
N ARG A 167 -7.67 -6.33 -9.81
CA ARG A 167 -8.44 -7.16 -10.71
C ARG A 167 -8.76 -8.48 -10.00
N ALA A 168 -10.02 -8.85 -9.98
CA ALA A 168 -10.47 -10.14 -9.46
C ALA A 168 -10.47 -11.18 -10.58
N ASP A 169 -10.18 -12.43 -10.20
CA ASP A 169 -10.34 -13.55 -11.13
C ASP A 169 -11.83 -13.69 -11.47
N ALA A 170 -12.12 -13.65 -12.77
CA ALA A 170 -13.47 -13.83 -13.29
C ALA A 170 -13.48 -14.94 -14.34
N PRO A 171 -14.60 -15.63 -14.54
CA PRO A 171 -14.75 -16.56 -15.65
C PRO A 171 -14.41 -15.87 -16.98
N ALA A 172 -13.91 -16.63 -17.94
CA ALA A 172 -13.39 -16.12 -19.20
C ALA A 172 -14.34 -15.13 -19.88
N GLY A 173 -13.89 -13.88 -20.00
CA GLY A 173 -14.59 -12.82 -20.75
C GLY A 173 -14.82 -11.52 -19.99
N ASP A 174 -15.01 -11.53 -18.67
CA ASP A 174 -15.34 -10.33 -17.88
C ASP A 174 -14.19 -9.91 -16.97
N SER A 175 -13.73 -8.67 -17.15
CA SER A 175 -12.79 -8.07 -16.19
C SER A 175 -13.57 -7.57 -14.98
N ARG A 176 -13.37 -8.19 -13.83
CA ARG A 176 -13.92 -7.72 -12.55
C ARG A 176 -12.86 -7.04 -11.72
N TYR A 177 -13.29 -6.08 -10.93
CA TYR A 177 -12.44 -5.27 -10.06
C TYR A 177 -13.04 -5.26 -8.66
N THR A 178 -12.19 -5.17 -7.64
CA THR A 178 -12.60 -5.04 -6.23
C THR A 178 -11.74 -3.99 -5.55
N MET A 179 -12.34 -3.26 -4.62
CA MET A 179 -11.58 -2.51 -3.62
C MET A 179 -11.01 -3.48 -2.59
N LEU A 180 -9.92 -3.08 -1.97
CA LEU A 180 -9.40 -3.78 -0.81
C LEU A 180 -10.30 -3.41 0.39
N GLU A 181 -10.96 -4.42 0.96
CA GLU A 181 -11.80 -4.29 2.16
C GLU A 181 -10.97 -4.46 3.44
#